data_3b7afc9b03cfb1f0589c607a92706722
#
_entry.id   3b7afc9b03cfb1f0589c607a92706722
#
_cell.length_a   1.000
_cell.length_b   1.000
_cell.length_c   1.000
_cell.angle_alpha   90.00
_cell.angle_beta   90.00
_cell.angle_gamma   90.00
#
_symmetry.space_group_name_H-M   'P 1'
#
loop_
_entity.id
_entity.type
_entity.pdbx_description
1 polymer ?
#
loop_
_entity_poly.entity_id
_entity_poly.type
_entity_poly.pdbx_seq_one_letter_code
_entity_poly.pdbx_strand_id
1 'polypeptide(L)'
;KGEKDAAKKSIEKIKDLLNDGTKMVFKTAGMGGGTGTGAAPVIARIAKEMDILTVGIVTIPFIFEGEKKIIQALDGVERIAQHVDALLVINNERLREIYSDLTFMNAFGKADDTLSIAAKSIAEIITMRGTVNLDFADVKTILKDGGVAIMSTGFGEGESRVTKAIDDALHSPLLNNNDIFNAKKVMLNVSFCDKSELMMEEMNEIHEFMSKFREGVEVIWGVAMDNSLDMKVKITVLATGFGMEDVPGMDSVLQKRSQEEEERQMLLEEEKEKNKERIRKAYGESANSIGSKNFRKRRHIYLFSAEDLDNDDIISIVEESPTYLRDKTTLSKIKNKAIADEEQQIQETTEESGVITF
;
A
#
# COMPACT_ATOMS: atom_id res chain seq x y z
N LYS A 1 -22.62 -7.17 -3.07
CA LYS A 1 -22.06 -8.48 -3.53
C LYS A 1 -22.17 -8.58 -5.05
N GLY A 2 -23.31 -8.21 -5.63
CA GLY A 2 -23.56 -8.29 -7.08
C GLY A 2 -22.65 -7.42 -7.93
N GLU A 3 -22.37 -6.17 -7.54
CA GLU A 3 -21.49 -5.25 -8.29
C GLU A 3 -20.02 -5.66 -8.23
N LYS A 4 -19.58 -6.23 -7.11
CA LYS A 4 -18.24 -6.82 -6.99
C LYS A 4 -18.07 -8.00 -7.95
N ASP A 5 -19.09 -8.86 -8.05
CA ASP A 5 -19.07 -10.02 -8.92
C ASP A 5 -19.20 -9.61 -10.40
N ALA A 6 -19.95 -8.56 -10.71
CA ALA A 6 -20.02 -7.99 -12.06
C ALA A 6 -18.68 -7.39 -12.49
N ALA A 7 -18.02 -6.64 -11.61
CA ALA A 7 -16.68 -6.10 -11.89
C ALA A 7 -15.65 -7.21 -12.12
N LYS A 8 -15.70 -8.30 -11.33
CA LYS A 8 -14.84 -9.47 -11.54
C LYS A 8 -15.05 -10.16 -12.88
N LYS A 9 -16.28 -10.23 -13.37
CA LYS A 9 -16.60 -10.80 -14.70
C LYS A 9 -16.12 -9.92 -15.85
N SER A 10 -15.84 -8.65 -15.60
CA SER A 10 -15.44 -7.65 -16.60
C SER A 10 -13.95 -7.32 -16.55
N ILE A 11 -13.13 -8.11 -15.83
CA ILE A 11 -11.69 -7.83 -15.62
C ILE A 11 -10.97 -7.59 -16.94
N GLU A 12 -11.13 -8.48 -17.91
CA GLU A 12 -10.45 -8.36 -19.22
C GLU A 12 -10.85 -7.07 -19.95
N LYS A 13 -12.14 -6.72 -19.94
CA LYS A 13 -12.62 -5.47 -20.55
C LYS A 13 -12.04 -4.23 -19.86
N ILE A 14 -11.87 -4.29 -18.53
CA ILE A 14 -11.26 -3.18 -17.77
C ILE A 14 -9.78 -3.06 -18.12
N LYS A 15 -9.07 -4.19 -18.22
CA LYS A 15 -7.66 -4.19 -18.66
C LYS A 15 -7.50 -3.64 -20.07
N ASP A 16 -8.35 -4.06 -21.00
CA ASP A 16 -8.33 -3.56 -22.39
C ASP A 16 -8.53 -2.04 -22.45
N LEU A 17 -9.46 -1.50 -21.63
CA LEU A 17 -9.71 -0.06 -21.56
C LEU A 17 -8.53 0.73 -20.97
N LEU A 18 -7.75 0.14 -20.11
CA LEU A 18 -6.60 0.79 -19.46
C LEU A 18 -5.27 0.55 -20.19
N ASN A 19 -5.26 -0.30 -21.22
CA ASN A 19 -4.07 -0.67 -21.98
C ASN A 19 -3.80 0.24 -23.18
N ASP A 20 -4.21 1.49 -23.09
CA ASP A 20 -4.04 2.52 -24.13
C ASP A 20 -2.83 3.46 -23.88
N GLY A 21 -1.95 3.09 -22.96
CA GLY A 21 -0.82 3.91 -22.51
C GLY A 21 -1.16 4.81 -21.31
N THR A 22 -2.32 4.61 -20.68
CA THR A 22 -2.73 5.31 -19.45
C THR A 22 -1.67 5.14 -18.36
N LYS A 23 -1.18 6.26 -17.81
CA LYS A 23 -0.17 6.30 -16.74
C LYS A 23 -0.76 6.53 -15.36
N MET A 24 -1.96 7.12 -15.29
CA MET A 24 -2.63 7.49 -14.05
C MET A 24 -4.14 7.34 -14.18
N VAL A 25 -4.78 6.87 -13.12
CA VAL A 25 -6.23 6.72 -13.02
C VAL A 25 -6.75 7.34 -11.72
N PHE A 26 -7.75 8.20 -11.84
CA PHE A 26 -8.57 8.64 -10.71
C PHE A 26 -9.76 7.69 -10.57
N LYS A 27 -9.92 7.11 -9.40
CA LYS A 27 -11.09 6.32 -9.04
C LYS A 27 -11.95 7.08 -8.04
N THR A 28 -13.00 7.72 -8.56
CA THR A 28 -13.95 8.45 -7.71
C THR A 28 -15.14 7.57 -7.33
N ALA A 29 -15.56 7.64 -6.07
CA ALA A 29 -16.73 6.90 -5.61
C ALA A 29 -17.33 7.48 -4.33
N GLY A 30 -18.67 7.55 -4.27
CA GLY A 30 -19.40 7.68 -3.00
C GLY A 30 -19.45 6.33 -2.30
N MET A 31 -18.94 6.25 -1.08
CA MET A 31 -18.97 5.03 -0.27
C MET A 31 -20.31 4.87 0.46
N GLY A 32 -20.61 3.65 0.90
CA GLY A 32 -21.88 3.32 1.57
C GLY A 32 -22.98 2.78 0.64
N GLY A 33 -22.78 2.86 -0.69
CA GLY A 33 -23.66 2.24 -1.68
C GLY A 33 -23.06 0.94 -2.24
N GLY A 34 -23.82 0.26 -3.12
CA GLY A 34 -23.40 -1.01 -3.73
C GLY A 34 -22.22 -0.84 -4.68
N THR A 35 -22.35 0.06 -5.66
CA THR A 35 -21.38 0.24 -6.76
C THR A 35 -20.07 0.81 -6.26
N GLY A 36 -20.08 1.94 -5.52
CA GLY A 36 -18.87 2.55 -4.98
C GLY A 36 -18.11 1.60 -4.06
N THR A 37 -18.80 1.05 -3.08
CA THR A 37 -18.21 0.15 -2.08
C THR A 37 -17.79 -1.21 -2.65
N GLY A 38 -18.49 -1.71 -3.68
CA GLY A 38 -18.28 -3.06 -4.24
C GLY A 38 -17.34 -3.11 -5.43
N ALA A 39 -17.56 -2.25 -6.44
CA ALA A 39 -16.82 -2.30 -7.70
C ALA A 39 -15.53 -1.47 -7.68
N ALA A 40 -15.50 -0.33 -6.98
CA ALA A 40 -14.35 0.55 -6.98
C ALA A 40 -13.05 -0.12 -6.54
N PRO A 41 -13.00 -0.91 -5.43
CA PRO A 41 -11.78 -1.61 -5.04
C PRO A 41 -11.30 -2.63 -6.07
N VAL A 42 -12.21 -3.28 -6.81
CA VAL A 42 -11.84 -4.25 -7.85
C VAL A 42 -11.16 -3.55 -9.03
N ILE A 43 -11.73 -2.43 -9.47
CA ILE A 43 -11.17 -1.65 -10.59
C ILE A 43 -9.82 -1.04 -10.19
N ALA A 44 -9.73 -0.49 -8.99
CA ALA A 44 -8.48 0.07 -8.46
C ALA A 44 -7.37 -0.99 -8.40
N ARG A 45 -7.68 -2.20 -7.94
CA ARG A 45 -6.75 -3.32 -7.92
C ARG A 45 -6.22 -3.65 -9.31
N ILE A 46 -7.09 -3.72 -10.32
CA ILE A 46 -6.68 -4.02 -11.70
C ILE A 46 -5.72 -2.94 -12.22
N ALA A 47 -6.03 -1.67 -12.01
CA ALA A 47 -5.18 -0.56 -12.43
C ALA A 47 -3.81 -0.62 -11.74
N LYS A 48 -3.77 -0.89 -10.43
CA LYS A 48 -2.52 -1.03 -9.67
C LYS A 48 -1.70 -2.24 -10.11
N GLU A 49 -2.35 -3.39 -10.41
CA GLU A 49 -1.69 -4.58 -10.97
C GLU A 49 -1.07 -4.33 -12.36
N MET A 50 -1.56 -3.34 -13.11
CA MET A 50 -1.00 -2.88 -14.39
C MET A 50 0.09 -1.80 -14.23
N ASP A 51 0.56 -1.53 -13.02
CA ASP A 51 1.51 -0.45 -12.68
C ASP A 51 1.05 0.97 -13.09
N ILE A 52 -0.26 1.18 -13.14
CA ILE A 52 -0.86 2.49 -13.37
C ILE A 52 -1.00 3.19 -12.02
N LEU A 53 -0.50 4.44 -11.92
CA LEU A 53 -0.66 5.25 -10.71
C LEU A 53 -2.15 5.41 -10.40
N THR A 54 -2.60 4.79 -9.31
CA THR A 54 -4.02 4.71 -8.97
C THR A 54 -4.34 5.58 -7.77
N VAL A 55 -5.13 6.61 -7.98
CA VAL A 55 -5.57 7.54 -6.93
C VAL A 55 -7.05 7.36 -6.67
N GLY A 56 -7.39 7.02 -5.42
CA GLY A 56 -8.76 6.96 -4.94
C GLY A 56 -9.21 8.31 -4.40
N ILE A 57 -10.39 8.77 -4.80
CA ILE A 57 -11.04 9.96 -4.22
C ILE A 57 -12.45 9.55 -3.84
N VAL A 58 -12.72 9.44 -2.54
CA VAL A 58 -13.96 8.85 -2.06
C VAL A 58 -14.66 9.75 -1.04
N THR A 59 -15.98 9.65 -0.96
CA THR A 59 -16.77 10.36 0.06
C THR A 59 -17.34 9.40 1.08
N ILE A 60 -17.36 9.85 2.35
CA ILE A 60 -18.08 9.20 3.45
C ILE A 60 -19.45 9.91 3.59
N PRO A 61 -20.55 9.14 3.77
CA PRO A 61 -21.92 9.67 3.84
C PRO A 61 -22.12 10.69 4.97
N PHE A 62 -23.16 11.51 4.83
CA PHE A 62 -23.66 12.35 5.91
C PHE A 62 -24.20 11.51 7.07
N ILE A 63 -24.18 12.05 8.28
CA ILE A 63 -24.71 11.38 9.49
C ILE A 63 -26.19 11.00 9.32
N PHE A 64 -27.00 11.86 8.71
CA PHE A 64 -28.43 11.60 8.50
C PHE A 64 -28.72 10.43 7.55
N GLU A 65 -27.74 9.94 6.79
CA GLU A 65 -27.92 8.77 5.91
C GLU A 65 -27.94 7.45 6.69
N GLY A 66 -27.61 7.46 7.96
CA GLY A 66 -27.77 6.38 8.91
C GLY A 66 -26.52 5.52 9.13
N GLU A 67 -26.43 4.98 10.35
CA GLU A 67 -25.26 4.24 10.86
C GLU A 67 -24.84 3.08 9.94
N LYS A 68 -25.80 2.30 9.48
CA LYS A 68 -25.51 1.14 8.59
C LYS A 68 -24.79 1.55 7.32
N LYS A 69 -25.16 2.70 6.75
CA LYS A 69 -24.53 3.22 5.52
C LYS A 69 -23.14 3.74 5.80
N ILE A 70 -22.94 4.39 6.94
CA ILE A 70 -21.65 4.90 7.40
C ILE A 70 -20.68 3.74 7.62
N ILE A 71 -21.06 2.70 8.37
CA ILE A 71 -20.22 1.52 8.61
C ILE A 71 -19.84 0.86 7.28
N GLN A 72 -20.81 0.70 6.38
CA GLN A 72 -20.55 0.14 5.05
C GLN A 72 -19.59 1.02 4.23
N ALA A 73 -19.64 2.33 4.39
CA ALA A 73 -18.74 3.26 3.73
C ALA A 73 -17.31 3.13 4.29
N LEU A 74 -17.14 3.09 5.60
CA LEU A 74 -15.85 2.93 6.26
C LEU A 74 -15.19 1.59 5.88
N ASP A 75 -15.96 0.51 5.81
CA ASP A 75 -15.51 -0.78 5.27
C ASP A 75 -15.08 -0.70 3.80
N GLY A 76 -15.74 0.16 3.04
CA GLY A 76 -15.40 0.42 1.64
C GLY A 76 -14.10 1.20 1.49
N VAL A 77 -13.91 2.21 2.33
CA VAL A 77 -12.70 3.04 2.41
C VAL A 77 -11.48 2.15 2.71
N GLU A 78 -11.57 1.30 3.72
CA GLU A 78 -10.48 0.38 4.07
C GLU A 78 -10.14 -0.59 2.93
N ARG A 79 -11.16 -1.13 2.25
CA ARG A 79 -10.93 -2.04 1.13
C ARG A 79 -10.31 -1.37 -0.08
N ILE A 80 -10.69 -0.14 -0.41
CA ILE A 80 -10.10 0.57 -1.54
C ILE A 80 -8.68 1.03 -1.22
N ALA A 81 -8.38 1.41 0.03
CA ALA A 81 -7.07 1.83 0.48
C ALA A 81 -5.97 0.79 0.18
N GLN A 82 -6.31 -0.51 0.27
CA GLN A 82 -5.39 -1.62 -0.04
C GLN A 82 -5.01 -1.71 -1.53
N HIS A 83 -5.78 -1.05 -2.41
CA HIS A 83 -5.69 -1.20 -3.85
C HIS A 83 -5.41 0.10 -4.61
N VAL A 84 -5.14 1.19 -3.91
CA VAL A 84 -4.72 2.47 -4.49
C VAL A 84 -3.31 2.84 -4.03
N ASP A 85 -2.66 3.76 -4.72
CA ASP A 85 -1.38 4.32 -4.29
C ASP A 85 -1.60 5.46 -3.30
N ALA A 86 -2.60 6.29 -3.54
CA ALA A 86 -3.03 7.34 -2.63
C ALA A 86 -4.56 7.37 -2.53
N LEU A 87 -5.08 7.67 -1.34
CA LEU A 87 -6.51 7.72 -1.07
C LEU A 87 -6.88 9.05 -0.43
N LEU A 88 -7.66 9.86 -1.13
CA LEU A 88 -8.30 11.05 -0.57
C LEU A 88 -9.69 10.65 -0.06
N VAL A 89 -9.96 10.93 1.21
CA VAL A 89 -11.25 10.64 1.85
C VAL A 89 -11.91 11.97 2.24
N ILE A 90 -13.06 12.24 1.67
CA ILE A 90 -13.85 13.44 1.91
C ILE A 90 -15.02 13.08 2.81
N ASN A 91 -15.10 13.70 3.98
CA ASN A 91 -16.22 13.53 4.88
C ASN A 91 -17.34 14.55 4.56
N ASN A 92 -18.48 14.06 4.06
CA ASN A 92 -19.60 14.92 3.70
C ASN A 92 -20.14 15.70 4.90
N GLU A 93 -20.04 15.16 6.12
CA GLU A 93 -20.49 15.86 7.33
C GLU A 93 -19.70 17.16 7.56
N ARG A 94 -18.41 17.18 7.24
CA ARG A 94 -17.59 18.39 7.28
C ARG A 94 -18.07 19.47 6.31
N LEU A 95 -18.55 19.07 5.14
CA LEU A 95 -19.15 20.02 4.19
C LEU A 95 -20.41 20.66 4.79
N ARG A 96 -21.23 19.89 5.51
CA ARG A 96 -22.40 20.40 6.21
C ARG A 96 -22.04 21.38 7.35
N GLU A 97 -20.99 21.10 8.09
CA GLU A 97 -20.53 21.99 9.18
C GLU A 97 -20.05 23.34 8.65
N ILE A 98 -19.34 23.35 7.52
CA ILE A 98 -18.77 24.57 6.94
C ILE A 98 -19.82 25.36 6.15
N TYR A 99 -20.66 24.66 5.40
CA TYR A 99 -21.72 25.25 4.57
C TYR A 99 -23.09 25.02 5.20
N SER A 100 -23.31 25.58 6.39
CA SER A 100 -24.53 25.38 7.19
C SER A 100 -25.82 25.90 6.55
N ASP A 101 -25.73 26.74 5.53
CA ASP A 101 -26.82 27.35 4.77
C ASP A 101 -27.26 26.55 3.54
N LEU A 102 -26.59 25.43 3.25
CA LEU A 102 -26.94 24.58 2.11
C LEU A 102 -28.30 23.90 2.30
N THR A 103 -29.10 23.93 1.25
CA THR A 103 -30.27 23.05 1.19
C THR A 103 -29.86 21.59 1.05
N PHE A 104 -30.75 20.68 1.41
CA PHE A 104 -30.50 19.24 1.32
C PHE A 104 -29.97 18.80 -0.08
N MET A 105 -30.58 19.28 -1.14
CA MET A 105 -30.14 18.97 -2.51
C MET A 105 -28.77 19.58 -2.84
N ASN A 106 -28.52 20.79 -2.39
CA ASN A 106 -27.26 21.48 -2.62
C ASN A 106 -26.10 20.84 -1.85
N ALA A 107 -26.38 20.23 -0.70
CA ALA A 107 -25.35 19.52 0.08
C ALA A 107 -24.74 18.33 -0.71
N PHE A 108 -25.57 17.55 -1.40
CA PHE A 108 -25.06 16.49 -2.28
C PHE A 108 -24.31 17.04 -3.50
N GLY A 109 -24.84 18.08 -4.13
CA GLY A 109 -24.14 18.77 -5.21
C GLY A 109 -22.78 19.29 -4.77
N LYS A 110 -22.66 19.83 -3.55
CA LYS A 110 -21.39 20.28 -2.98
C LYS A 110 -20.39 19.15 -2.75
N ALA A 111 -20.87 17.97 -2.33
CA ALA A 111 -20.03 16.77 -2.20
C ALA A 111 -19.48 16.32 -3.56
N ASP A 112 -20.33 16.31 -4.61
CA ASP A 112 -19.92 15.99 -5.97
C ASP A 112 -18.94 17.02 -6.55
N ASP A 113 -19.17 18.31 -6.31
CA ASP A 113 -18.25 19.39 -6.68
C ASP A 113 -16.89 19.22 -6.01
N THR A 114 -16.88 18.84 -4.74
CA THR A 114 -15.64 18.64 -3.98
C THR A 114 -14.80 17.49 -4.55
N LEU A 115 -15.42 16.37 -4.93
CA LEU A 115 -14.76 15.28 -5.65
C LEU A 115 -14.14 15.76 -6.97
N SER A 116 -14.92 16.52 -7.72
CA SER A 116 -14.51 17.04 -9.02
C SER A 116 -13.35 18.03 -8.89
N ILE A 117 -13.41 18.92 -7.90
CA ILE A 117 -12.34 19.89 -7.61
C ILE A 117 -11.06 19.14 -7.21
N ALA A 118 -11.16 18.11 -6.38
CA ALA A 118 -10.00 17.32 -5.97
C ALA A 118 -9.30 16.67 -7.17
N ALA A 119 -10.04 15.97 -8.01
CA ALA A 119 -9.49 15.35 -9.21
C ALA A 119 -8.91 16.38 -10.19
N LYS A 120 -9.64 17.48 -10.42
CA LYS A 120 -9.24 18.57 -11.30
C LYS A 120 -7.95 19.24 -10.82
N SER A 121 -7.82 19.54 -9.52
CA SER A 121 -6.64 20.22 -8.99
C SER A 121 -5.38 19.36 -9.14
N ILE A 122 -5.45 18.05 -8.93
CA ILE A 122 -4.31 17.15 -9.19
C ILE A 122 -3.98 17.11 -10.69
N ALA A 123 -4.99 17.06 -11.56
CA ALA A 123 -4.79 17.07 -13.00
C ALA A 123 -4.18 18.41 -13.47
N GLU A 124 -4.61 19.54 -12.93
CA GLU A 124 -4.08 20.88 -13.24
C GLU A 124 -2.58 20.97 -12.91
N ILE A 125 -2.13 20.41 -11.78
CA ILE A 125 -0.71 20.39 -11.41
C ILE A 125 0.15 19.76 -12.53
N ILE A 126 -0.36 18.71 -13.18
CA ILE A 126 0.36 17.99 -14.24
C ILE A 126 0.26 18.69 -15.60
N THR A 127 -0.86 19.35 -15.87
CA THR A 127 -1.20 19.85 -17.21
C THR A 127 -0.95 21.33 -17.41
N MET A 128 -0.93 22.12 -16.34
CA MET A 128 -0.67 23.57 -16.43
C MET A 128 0.83 23.83 -16.59
N ARG A 129 1.16 24.72 -17.53
CA ARG A 129 2.53 25.17 -17.70
C ARG A 129 2.90 26.17 -16.60
N GLY A 130 3.99 25.92 -15.92
CA GLY A 130 4.53 26.79 -14.89
C GLY A 130 5.90 27.34 -15.24
N THR A 131 6.32 28.37 -14.51
CA THR A 131 7.72 28.85 -14.52
C THR A 131 8.63 27.86 -13.80
N VAL A 132 8.15 27.27 -12.71
CA VAL A 132 8.72 26.08 -12.03
C VAL A 132 7.71 24.95 -12.25
N ASN A 133 7.96 24.16 -13.30
CA ASN A 133 7.04 23.10 -13.69
C ASN A 133 7.07 21.94 -12.68
N LEU A 134 5.86 21.50 -12.35
CA LEU A 134 5.61 20.18 -11.78
C LEU A 134 5.17 19.25 -12.90
N ASP A 135 5.78 18.08 -12.97
CA ASP A 135 5.43 17.11 -14.01
C ASP A 135 4.77 15.85 -13.41
N PHE A 136 4.45 14.90 -14.27
CA PHE A 136 3.87 13.64 -13.83
C PHE A 136 4.79 12.83 -12.92
N ALA A 137 6.12 12.94 -13.08
CA ALA A 137 7.07 12.21 -12.23
C ALA A 137 7.05 12.74 -10.79
N ASP A 138 6.93 14.07 -10.61
CA ASP A 138 6.79 14.71 -9.31
C ASP A 138 5.51 14.26 -8.60
N VAL A 139 4.37 14.30 -9.32
CA VAL A 139 3.08 13.83 -8.79
C VAL A 139 3.14 12.33 -8.46
N LYS A 140 3.78 11.52 -9.31
CA LYS A 140 4.00 10.10 -9.04
C LYS A 140 4.85 9.89 -7.78
N THR A 141 5.89 10.67 -7.57
CA THR A 141 6.76 10.59 -6.38
C THR A 141 5.98 10.84 -5.10
N ILE A 142 5.09 11.84 -5.10
CA ILE A 142 4.26 12.16 -3.94
C ILE A 142 3.18 11.11 -3.69
N LEU A 143 2.48 10.67 -4.74
CA LEU A 143 1.29 9.82 -4.61
C LEU A 143 1.59 8.33 -4.56
N LYS A 144 2.69 7.85 -5.17
CA LYS A 144 3.04 6.42 -5.19
C LYS A 144 3.28 5.91 -3.77
N ASP A 145 2.52 4.88 -3.39
CA ASP A 145 2.51 4.29 -2.05
C ASP A 145 2.35 5.33 -0.92
N GLY A 146 1.60 6.41 -1.22
CA GLY A 146 1.39 7.56 -0.34
C GLY A 146 0.40 7.32 0.80
N GLY A 147 -0.36 6.22 0.79
CA GLY A 147 -1.36 5.93 1.81
C GLY A 147 -2.55 6.89 1.76
N VAL A 148 -2.98 7.41 2.90
CA VAL A 148 -3.99 8.46 2.94
C VAL A 148 -3.36 9.78 2.51
N ALA A 149 -4.01 10.45 1.58
CA ALA A 149 -3.61 11.75 1.06
C ALA A 149 -4.63 12.82 1.48
N ILE A 150 -4.13 14.00 1.69
CA ILE A 150 -4.91 15.19 1.99
C ILE A 150 -4.60 16.22 0.92
N MET A 151 -5.62 16.85 0.40
CA MET A 151 -5.46 17.94 -0.54
C MET A 151 -6.27 19.14 -0.09
N SER A 152 -5.71 20.31 -0.31
CA SER A 152 -6.35 21.55 0.05
C SER A 152 -6.02 22.62 -0.97
N THR A 153 -6.95 23.54 -1.16
CA THR A 153 -6.76 24.68 -2.05
C THR A 153 -7.30 25.91 -1.37
N GLY A 154 -6.50 26.98 -1.35
CA GLY A 154 -6.88 28.26 -0.81
C GLY A 154 -6.59 29.40 -1.78
N PHE A 155 -7.31 30.50 -1.60
CA PHE A 155 -7.21 31.69 -2.44
C PHE A 155 -6.93 32.91 -1.58
N GLY A 156 -6.07 33.80 -2.08
CA GLY A 156 -5.78 35.06 -1.43
C GLY A 156 -5.73 36.21 -2.41
N GLU A 157 -6.13 37.40 -1.95
CA GLU A 157 -6.19 38.62 -2.76
C GLU A 157 -5.73 39.83 -1.94
N GLY A 158 -5.15 40.82 -2.65
CA GLY A 158 -4.69 42.07 -2.06
C GLY A 158 -3.38 41.93 -1.28
N GLU A 159 -3.21 42.71 -0.23
CA GLU A 159 -2.02 42.68 0.62
C GLU A 159 -1.90 41.35 1.35
N SER A 160 -0.67 40.79 1.42
CA SER A 160 -0.37 39.45 1.99
C SER A 160 -1.24 38.33 1.40
N ARG A 161 -1.48 38.39 0.11
CA ARG A 161 -2.35 37.42 -0.60
C ARG A 161 -1.86 35.99 -0.49
N VAL A 162 -0.54 35.77 -0.40
CA VAL A 162 0.05 34.42 -0.24
C VAL A 162 -0.26 33.88 1.14
N THR A 163 -0.03 34.63 2.20
CA THR A 163 -0.41 34.24 3.57
C THR A 163 -1.90 33.95 3.69
N LYS A 164 -2.76 34.81 3.11
CA LYS A 164 -4.22 34.57 3.06
C LYS A 164 -4.58 33.28 2.33
N ALA A 165 -3.91 33.00 1.20
CA ALA A 165 -4.16 31.77 0.45
C ALA A 165 -3.70 30.53 1.23
N ILE A 166 -2.61 30.62 1.96
CA ILE A 166 -2.13 29.54 2.86
C ILE A 166 -3.16 29.30 3.97
N ASP A 167 -3.60 30.37 4.64
CA ASP A 167 -4.57 30.29 5.73
C ASP A 167 -5.92 29.73 5.23
N ASP A 168 -6.40 30.17 4.06
CA ASP A 168 -7.61 29.65 3.44
C ASP A 168 -7.45 28.14 3.10
N ALA A 169 -6.28 27.75 2.57
CA ALA A 169 -5.97 26.35 2.33
C ALA A 169 -5.97 25.52 3.64
N LEU A 170 -5.37 26.01 4.71
CA LEU A 170 -5.31 25.32 6.00
C LEU A 170 -6.70 25.20 6.68
N HIS A 171 -7.64 26.05 6.34
CA HIS A 171 -9.03 25.99 6.83
C HIS A 171 -9.98 25.27 5.87
N SER A 172 -9.46 24.65 4.82
CA SER A 172 -10.25 23.91 3.83
C SER A 172 -10.97 22.71 4.45
N PRO A 173 -12.24 22.46 4.07
CA PRO A 173 -12.99 21.28 4.51
C PRO A 173 -12.34 19.95 4.13
N LEU A 174 -11.44 19.96 3.15
CA LEU A 174 -10.74 18.78 2.67
C LEU A 174 -9.63 18.30 3.60
N LEU A 175 -9.19 19.15 4.56
CA LEU A 175 -8.15 18.80 5.52
C LEU A 175 -8.62 17.90 6.68
N ASN A 176 -9.92 17.71 6.88
CA ASN A 176 -10.50 16.83 7.90
C ASN A 176 -9.89 17.00 9.31
N ASN A 177 -9.47 18.21 9.70
CA ASN A 177 -8.75 18.50 10.95
C ASN A 177 -7.39 17.78 11.11
N ASN A 178 -6.88 17.14 10.08
CA ASN A 178 -5.58 16.49 10.13
C ASN A 178 -4.47 17.54 10.13
N ASP A 179 -3.47 17.32 10.96
CA ASP A 179 -2.28 18.17 10.97
C ASP A 179 -1.42 17.86 9.73
N ILE A 180 -1.55 18.73 8.71
CA ILE A 180 -0.81 18.62 7.46
C ILE A 180 0.72 18.59 7.68
N PHE A 181 1.21 19.18 8.78
CA PHE A 181 2.63 19.23 9.10
C PHE A 181 3.20 17.86 9.51
N ASN A 182 2.34 16.87 9.76
CA ASN A 182 2.70 15.47 10.02
C ASN A 182 2.92 14.64 8.75
N ALA A 183 2.70 15.21 7.56
CA ALA A 183 2.90 14.53 6.28
C ALA A 183 4.34 14.01 6.11
N LYS A 184 4.49 12.96 5.32
CA LYS A 184 5.80 12.43 4.90
C LYS A 184 6.28 13.06 3.61
N LYS A 185 5.36 13.37 2.70
CA LYS A 185 5.63 14.01 1.42
C LYS A 185 4.60 15.09 1.17
N VAL A 186 5.04 16.21 0.66
CA VAL A 186 4.19 17.38 0.38
C VAL A 186 4.51 17.93 -0.99
N MET A 187 3.46 18.25 -1.73
CA MET A 187 3.55 19.03 -2.96
C MET A 187 2.81 20.34 -2.77
N LEU A 188 3.45 21.42 -3.13
CA LEU A 188 2.91 22.76 -3.09
C LEU A 188 2.89 23.35 -4.50
N ASN A 189 1.72 23.73 -4.99
CA ASN A 189 1.57 24.44 -6.24
C ASN A 189 1.01 25.83 -6.00
N VAL A 190 1.73 26.84 -6.45
CA VAL A 190 1.33 28.25 -6.38
C VAL A 190 0.92 28.70 -7.77
N SER A 191 -0.31 29.17 -7.92
CA SER A 191 -0.81 29.66 -9.20
C SER A 191 -1.17 31.14 -9.10
N PHE A 192 -0.80 31.91 -10.12
CA PHE A 192 -1.08 33.34 -10.22
C PHE A 192 -1.34 33.75 -11.67
N CYS A 193 -1.90 34.94 -11.86
CA CYS A 193 -2.13 35.52 -13.20
C CYS A 193 -0.91 36.30 -13.68
N ASP A 194 -0.67 36.33 -15.00
CA ASP A 194 0.38 37.12 -15.65
C ASP A 194 0.28 38.64 -15.37
N LYS A 195 -0.95 39.14 -15.11
CA LYS A 195 -1.19 40.55 -14.73
C LYS A 195 -0.84 40.86 -13.28
N SER A 196 -0.65 39.85 -12.46
CA SER A 196 -0.39 39.96 -11.01
C SER A 196 0.67 38.96 -10.62
N GLU A 197 1.89 39.15 -11.18
CA GLU A 197 3.03 38.26 -10.94
C GLU A 197 3.39 38.14 -9.46
N LEU A 198 3.93 36.98 -9.10
CA LEU A 198 4.39 36.67 -7.75
C LEU A 198 5.68 37.46 -7.45
N MET A 199 5.67 38.20 -6.36
CA MET A 199 6.81 38.99 -5.92
C MET A 199 7.82 38.14 -5.13
N MET A 200 9.11 38.49 -5.18
CA MET A 200 10.13 37.76 -4.41
C MET A 200 9.92 37.83 -2.89
N GLU A 201 9.29 38.90 -2.39
CA GLU A 201 8.90 38.99 -0.96
C GLU A 201 7.83 37.95 -0.61
N GLU A 202 6.90 37.68 -1.50
CA GLU A 202 5.84 36.68 -1.33
C GLU A 202 6.42 35.25 -1.30
N MET A 203 7.58 35.03 -1.93
CA MET A 203 8.31 33.74 -1.85
C MET A 203 8.83 33.46 -0.44
N ASN A 204 9.13 34.51 0.35
CA ASN A 204 9.52 34.31 1.75
C ASN A 204 8.37 33.75 2.59
N GLU A 205 7.12 34.18 2.33
CA GLU A 205 5.93 33.65 2.99
C GLU A 205 5.72 32.16 2.70
N ILE A 206 5.97 31.75 1.44
CA ILE A 206 5.93 30.33 1.03
C ILE A 206 7.05 29.55 1.72
N HIS A 207 8.26 30.10 1.80
CA HIS A 207 9.38 29.46 2.48
C HIS A 207 9.12 29.30 3.99
N GLU A 208 8.57 30.32 4.63
CA GLU A 208 8.16 30.26 6.04
C GLU A 208 7.11 29.17 6.26
N PHE A 209 6.13 29.05 5.36
CA PHE A 209 5.15 27.97 5.44
C PHE A 209 5.80 26.60 5.30
N MET A 210 6.70 26.40 4.31
CA MET A 210 7.39 25.14 4.13
C MET A 210 8.28 24.76 5.32
N SER A 211 8.85 25.75 6.01
CA SER A 211 9.70 25.52 7.19
C SER A 211 8.95 24.98 8.41
N LYS A 212 7.61 25.04 8.43
CA LYS A 212 6.77 24.47 9.50
C LYS A 212 6.63 22.95 9.41
N PHE A 213 6.96 22.36 8.28
CA PHE A 213 6.96 20.90 8.15
C PHE A 213 8.13 20.27 8.92
N ARG A 214 7.96 19.02 9.33
CA ARG A 214 8.99 18.28 10.08
C ARG A 214 10.27 18.10 9.27
N GLU A 215 11.40 18.01 9.97
CA GLU A 215 12.65 17.61 9.34
C GLU A 215 12.51 16.24 8.67
N GLY A 216 13.01 16.13 7.43
CA GLY A 216 12.94 14.90 6.63
C GLY A 216 11.69 14.75 5.77
N VAL A 217 10.77 15.72 5.77
CA VAL A 217 9.65 15.75 4.81
C VAL A 217 10.17 16.05 3.42
N GLU A 218 9.78 15.23 2.45
CA GLU A 218 10.05 15.50 1.03
C GLU A 218 9.06 16.56 0.53
N VAL A 219 9.56 17.76 0.24
CA VAL A 219 8.75 18.87 -0.27
C VAL A 219 9.09 19.14 -1.72
N ILE A 220 8.11 19.01 -2.60
CA ILE A 220 8.20 19.39 -4.01
C ILE A 220 7.28 20.59 -4.22
N TRP A 221 7.79 21.64 -4.88
CA TRP A 221 6.98 22.81 -5.11
C TRP A 221 7.10 23.30 -6.55
N GLY A 222 6.04 23.94 -7.02
CA GLY A 222 5.99 24.52 -8.34
C GLY A 222 5.17 25.81 -8.40
N VAL A 223 5.35 26.52 -9.51
CA VAL A 223 4.70 27.79 -9.77
C VAL A 223 4.08 27.75 -11.17
N ALA A 224 2.77 27.88 -11.23
CA ALA A 224 2.01 27.83 -12.48
C ALA A 224 1.33 29.17 -12.79
N MET A 225 1.10 29.42 -14.07
CA MET A 225 0.39 30.60 -14.52
C MET A 225 -1.07 30.22 -14.84
N ASP A 226 -2.02 30.92 -14.20
CA ASP A 226 -3.45 30.74 -14.41
C ASP A 226 -4.14 32.09 -14.56
N ASN A 227 -4.40 32.47 -15.81
CA ASN A 227 -4.98 33.76 -16.14
C ASN A 227 -6.47 33.91 -15.73
N SER A 228 -7.09 32.84 -15.26
CA SER A 228 -8.43 32.87 -14.67
C SER A 228 -8.49 33.45 -13.28
N LEU A 229 -7.34 33.57 -12.60
CA LEU A 229 -7.25 34.03 -11.21
C LEU A 229 -7.31 35.54 -11.05
N ASP A 230 -7.11 36.31 -12.14
CA ASP A 230 -7.04 37.77 -12.13
C ASP A 230 -6.04 38.31 -11.11
N MET A 231 -6.47 38.94 -10.01
CA MET A 231 -5.59 39.50 -8.97
C MET A 231 -5.29 38.49 -7.83
N LYS A 232 -5.87 37.30 -7.87
CA LYS A 232 -5.75 36.30 -6.81
C LYS A 232 -4.53 35.41 -6.97
N VAL A 233 -4.05 34.94 -5.86
CA VAL A 233 -3.13 33.80 -5.78
C VAL A 233 -3.91 32.57 -5.31
N LYS A 234 -3.66 31.42 -5.96
CA LYS A 234 -4.20 30.14 -5.57
C LYS A 234 -3.05 29.26 -5.07
N ILE A 235 -3.19 28.71 -3.89
CA ILE A 235 -2.24 27.75 -3.33
C ILE A 235 -2.94 26.40 -3.20
N THR A 236 -2.35 25.39 -3.82
CA THR A 236 -2.82 24.01 -3.71
C THR A 236 -1.76 23.20 -2.98
N VAL A 237 -2.13 22.53 -1.91
CA VAL A 237 -1.29 21.67 -1.11
C VAL A 237 -1.78 20.24 -1.26
N LEU A 238 -0.89 19.33 -1.60
CA LEU A 238 -1.14 17.89 -1.64
C LEU A 238 -0.15 17.23 -0.68
N ALA A 239 -0.64 16.59 0.36
CA ALA A 239 0.16 15.97 1.40
C ALA A 239 -0.17 14.48 1.51
N THR A 240 0.83 13.63 1.71
CA THR A 240 0.68 12.17 1.79
C THR A 240 1.49 11.58 2.94
N GLY A 241 1.26 10.30 3.20
CA GLY A 241 1.95 9.58 4.25
C GLY A 241 1.17 9.47 5.55
N PHE A 242 -0.13 9.79 5.50
CA PHE A 242 -1.06 9.59 6.60
C PHE A 242 -1.55 8.15 6.64
N GLY A 243 -1.94 7.68 7.84
CA GLY A 243 -2.49 6.36 8.05
C GLY A 243 -4.02 6.34 7.92
N MET A 244 -4.59 5.13 8.00
CA MET A 244 -6.05 4.98 8.03
C MET A 244 -6.67 5.51 9.33
N GLU A 245 -5.91 5.58 10.40
CA GLU A 245 -6.25 6.19 11.69
C GLU A 245 -6.52 7.69 11.57
N ASP A 246 -5.90 8.35 10.60
CA ASP A 246 -6.10 9.78 10.35
C ASP A 246 -7.41 10.07 9.59
N VAL A 247 -8.11 9.03 9.10
CA VAL A 247 -9.41 9.18 8.45
C VAL A 247 -10.50 9.30 9.51
N PRO A 248 -11.30 10.39 9.52
CA PRO A 248 -12.33 10.60 10.51
C PRO A 248 -13.32 9.43 10.64
N GLY A 249 -13.48 8.91 11.85
CA GLY A 249 -14.37 7.79 12.17
C GLY A 249 -13.77 6.41 11.95
N MET A 250 -12.56 6.29 11.39
CA MET A 250 -11.88 5.00 11.23
C MET A 250 -11.31 4.48 12.55
N ASP A 251 -10.87 5.33 13.48
CA ASP A 251 -10.28 4.92 14.76
C ASP A 251 -11.14 3.91 15.50
N SER A 252 -12.44 4.20 15.64
CA SER A 252 -13.37 3.32 16.34
C SER A 252 -13.63 2.00 15.60
N VAL A 253 -13.55 2.01 14.27
CA VAL A 253 -13.72 0.80 13.43
C VAL A 253 -12.48 -0.06 13.50
N LEU A 254 -11.30 0.53 13.43
CA LEU A 254 -10.02 -0.17 13.55
C LEU A 254 -9.85 -0.80 14.92
N GLN A 255 -10.17 -0.07 16.00
CA GLN A 255 -10.12 -0.61 17.36
C GLN A 255 -11.08 -1.78 17.56
N LYS A 256 -12.33 -1.67 17.10
CA LYS A 256 -13.29 -2.79 17.19
C LYS A 256 -12.81 -4.03 16.45
N ARG A 257 -12.24 -3.84 15.25
CA ARG A 257 -11.71 -4.97 14.46
C ARG A 257 -10.50 -5.63 15.09
N SER A 258 -9.59 -4.82 15.65
CA SER A 258 -8.44 -5.36 16.39
C SER A 258 -8.91 -6.23 17.54
N GLN A 259 -9.90 -5.77 18.31
CA GLN A 259 -10.51 -6.55 19.39
C GLN A 259 -11.20 -7.83 18.91
N GLU A 260 -12.00 -7.74 17.82
CA GLU A 260 -12.66 -8.90 17.22
C GLU A 260 -11.66 -9.93 16.67
N GLU A 261 -10.55 -9.47 16.13
CA GLU A 261 -9.50 -10.33 15.60
C GLU A 261 -8.68 -11.00 16.72
N GLU A 262 -8.41 -10.28 17.79
CA GLU A 262 -7.81 -10.84 19.01
C GLU A 262 -8.72 -11.88 19.68
N GLU A 263 -10.01 -11.57 19.86
CA GLU A 263 -10.99 -12.53 20.37
C GLU A 263 -11.10 -13.78 19.48
N ARG A 264 -11.10 -13.59 18.17
CA ARG A 264 -11.14 -14.71 17.23
C ARG A 264 -9.88 -15.57 17.30
N GLN A 265 -8.70 -14.96 17.46
CA GLN A 265 -7.46 -15.68 17.65
C GLN A 265 -7.46 -16.45 18.95
N MET A 266 -7.90 -15.85 20.05
CA MET A 266 -8.05 -16.54 21.34
C MET A 266 -9.00 -17.75 21.26
N LEU A 267 -10.16 -17.58 20.61
CA LEU A 267 -11.11 -18.69 20.42
C LEU A 267 -10.52 -19.82 19.58
N LEU A 268 -9.75 -19.48 18.53
CA LEU A 268 -9.05 -20.49 17.71
C LEU A 268 -7.94 -21.22 18.47
N GLU A 269 -7.25 -20.52 19.35
CA GLU A 269 -6.24 -21.14 20.22
C GLU A 269 -6.87 -22.05 21.29
N GLU A 270 -7.96 -21.60 21.93
CA GLU A 270 -8.72 -22.45 22.85
C GLU A 270 -9.27 -23.71 22.17
N GLU A 271 -9.79 -23.58 20.97
CA GLU A 271 -10.29 -24.74 20.21
C GLU A 271 -9.13 -25.70 19.85
N LYS A 272 -7.98 -25.19 19.47
CA LYS A 272 -6.79 -26.00 19.24
C LYS A 272 -6.32 -26.72 20.49
N GLU A 273 -6.31 -26.05 21.64
CA GLU A 273 -5.95 -26.68 22.92
C GLU A 273 -6.98 -27.74 23.35
N LYS A 274 -8.27 -27.44 23.26
CA LYS A 274 -9.34 -28.42 23.51
C LYS A 274 -9.21 -29.66 22.60
N ASN A 275 -8.89 -29.46 21.33
CA ASN A 275 -8.69 -30.55 20.39
C ASN A 275 -7.41 -31.35 20.71
N LYS A 276 -6.31 -30.70 21.11
CA LYS A 276 -5.10 -31.38 21.60
C LYS A 276 -5.39 -32.23 22.84
N GLU A 277 -6.15 -31.70 23.79
CA GLU A 277 -6.54 -32.40 24.98
C GLU A 277 -7.43 -33.62 24.70
N ARG A 278 -8.39 -33.50 23.77
CA ARG A 278 -9.21 -34.62 23.30
C ARG A 278 -8.36 -35.71 22.64
N ILE A 279 -7.40 -35.32 21.81
CA ILE A 279 -6.45 -36.26 21.18
C ILE A 279 -5.58 -36.93 22.26
N ARG A 280 -5.08 -36.16 23.21
CA ARG A 280 -4.27 -36.70 24.31
C ARG A 280 -5.05 -37.70 25.20
N LYS A 281 -6.33 -37.40 25.47
CA LYS A 281 -7.22 -38.32 26.18
C LYS A 281 -7.49 -39.62 25.42
N ALA A 282 -7.59 -39.54 24.06
CA ALA A 282 -7.88 -40.71 23.24
C ALA A 282 -6.65 -41.57 22.91
N TYR A 283 -5.47 -40.98 22.77
CA TYR A 283 -4.26 -41.63 22.23
C TYR A 283 -3.07 -41.65 23.24
N GLY A 284 -3.24 -41.07 24.44
CA GLY A 284 -2.20 -41.01 25.45
C GLY A 284 -1.00 -40.15 25.04
N GLU A 285 0.19 -40.46 25.59
CA GLU A 285 1.42 -39.68 25.32
C GLU A 285 1.90 -39.78 23.87
N SER A 286 1.49 -40.80 23.13
CA SER A 286 1.78 -40.96 21.70
C SER A 286 1.16 -39.84 20.84
N ALA A 287 0.22 -39.11 21.40
CA ALA A 287 -0.42 -37.95 20.75
C ALA A 287 0.52 -36.73 20.54
N ASN A 288 1.60 -36.65 21.34
CA ASN A 288 2.56 -35.54 21.20
C ASN A 288 3.34 -35.59 19.87
N SER A 289 3.27 -36.69 19.15
CA SER A 289 3.84 -36.83 17.80
C SER A 289 2.91 -36.44 16.69
N ILE A 290 1.58 -36.26 16.96
CA ILE A 290 0.58 -35.90 16.01
C ILE A 290 0.58 -34.36 15.85
N GLY A 291 1.26 -33.84 14.84
CA GLY A 291 1.39 -32.40 14.61
C GLY A 291 2.82 -31.89 14.66
N SER A 292 3.75 -32.65 15.15
CA SER A 292 5.16 -32.40 14.92
C SER A 292 5.45 -32.54 13.42
N LYS A 293 6.06 -31.52 12.81
CA LYS A 293 6.56 -31.55 11.41
C LYS A 293 7.48 -32.76 11.12
N ASN A 294 7.75 -33.60 12.13
CA ASN A 294 8.55 -34.79 12.06
C ASN A 294 7.81 -36.03 11.54
N PHE A 295 6.49 -36.01 11.36
CA PHE A 295 5.78 -37.16 10.77
C PHE A 295 6.03 -37.36 9.28
N ARG A 296 6.61 -36.38 8.61
CA ARG A 296 7.32 -36.57 7.36
C ARG A 296 8.82 -36.48 7.63
N LYS A 297 9.41 -37.45 8.38
CA LYS A 297 10.81 -37.74 8.16
C LYS A 297 10.95 -37.95 6.66
N ARG A 298 11.43 -36.93 5.95
CA ARG A 298 11.90 -37.14 4.57
C ARG A 298 12.86 -38.31 4.69
N ARG A 299 12.50 -39.44 4.12
CA ARG A 299 13.43 -40.55 3.98
C ARG A 299 14.67 -39.93 3.37
N HIS A 300 15.79 -40.00 4.07
CA HIS A 300 17.04 -39.55 3.51
C HIS A 300 17.35 -40.51 2.37
N ILE A 301 17.23 -40.02 1.14
CA ILE A 301 17.58 -40.74 -0.06
C ILE A 301 19.03 -40.37 -0.32
N TYR A 302 19.92 -41.35 -0.32
CA TYR A 302 21.27 -41.18 -0.79
C TYR A 302 21.23 -41.35 -2.31
N LEU A 303 21.73 -40.35 -3.03
CA LEU A 303 21.89 -40.44 -4.49
C LEU A 303 23.33 -40.84 -4.75
N PHE A 304 23.53 -42.04 -5.22
CA PHE A 304 24.84 -42.56 -5.61
C PHE A 304 25.33 -41.83 -6.89
N SER A 305 26.58 -41.38 -6.88
CA SER A 305 27.27 -40.94 -8.10
C SER A 305 27.65 -42.17 -8.97
N ALA A 306 28.07 -41.93 -10.19
CA ALA A 306 28.57 -43.04 -11.04
C ALA A 306 29.79 -43.71 -10.43
N GLU A 307 30.65 -42.96 -9.74
CA GLU A 307 31.85 -43.45 -9.06
C GLU A 307 31.52 -44.26 -7.78
N ASP A 308 30.46 -43.90 -7.04
CA ASP A 308 29.98 -44.69 -5.91
C ASP A 308 29.48 -46.09 -6.34
N LEU A 309 29.00 -46.23 -7.58
CA LEU A 309 28.50 -47.53 -8.09
C LEU A 309 29.60 -48.54 -8.48
N ASP A 310 30.83 -48.04 -8.67
CA ASP A 310 32.00 -48.85 -8.97
C ASP A 310 32.89 -49.09 -7.74
N ASN A 311 32.49 -48.59 -6.56
CA ASN A 311 33.22 -48.72 -5.32
C ASN A 311 32.70 -49.92 -4.51
N ASP A 312 33.48 -51.01 -4.44
CA ASP A 312 33.13 -52.26 -3.79
C ASP A 312 32.82 -52.10 -2.29
N ASP A 313 33.47 -51.19 -1.60
CA ASP A 313 33.24 -50.92 -0.19
C ASP A 313 31.89 -50.23 0.07
N ILE A 314 31.49 -49.32 -0.81
CA ILE A 314 30.18 -48.65 -0.77
C ILE A 314 29.09 -49.67 -1.09
N ILE A 315 29.31 -50.49 -2.12
CA ILE A 315 28.38 -51.54 -2.52
C ILE A 315 28.17 -52.51 -1.37
N SER A 316 29.23 -52.98 -0.70
CA SER A 316 29.15 -53.88 0.43
C SER A 316 28.34 -53.31 1.61
N ILE A 317 28.55 -52.03 1.97
CA ILE A 317 27.78 -51.36 3.02
C ILE A 317 26.30 -51.24 2.64
N VAL A 318 26.03 -51.03 1.35
CA VAL A 318 24.66 -50.93 0.85
C VAL A 318 23.94 -52.26 0.85
N GLU A 319 24.62 -53.34 0.49
CA GLU A 319 24.09 -54.71 0.51
C GLU A 319 23.82 -55.23 1.92
N GLU A 320 24.72 -54.98 2.85
CA GLU A 320 24.56 -55.38 4.25
C GLU A 320 23.50 -54.61 5.03
N SER A 321 23.11 -53.38 4.57
CA SER A 321 22.13 -52.52 5.20
C SER A 321 20.86 -52.34 4.42
N PRO A 322 19.75 -53.07 4.71
CA PRO A 322 18.45 -52.83 4.06
C PRO A 322 18.01 -51.39 4.10
N THR A 323 17.46 -50.87 2.99
CA THR A 323 17.10 -49.43 2.83
C THR A 323 16.22 -48.87 3.95
N TYR A 324 15.36 -49.71 4.54
CA TYR A 324 14.44 -49.28 5.62
C TYR A 324 15.11 -49.21 7.01
N LEU A 325 16.30 -49.78 7.18
CA LEU A 325 17.10 -49.76 8.42
C LEU A 325 18.22 -48.70 8.38
N ARG A 326 18.49 -48.07 7.24
CA ARG A 326 19.54 -47.07 7.10
C ARG A 326 19.16 -45.80 7.84
N ASP A 327 19.90 -45.48 8.87
CA ASP A 327 19.80 -44.23 9.62
C ASP A 327 20.80 -43.18 9.10
N LYS A 328 20.80 -41.99 9.75
CA LYS A 328 21.73 -40.91 9.39
C LYS A 328 23.20 -41.27 9.60
N THR A 329 23.50 -42.11 10.55
CA THR A 329 24.86 -42.52 10.85
C THR A 329 25.42 -43.48 9.80
N THR A 330 24.61 -44.40 9.30
CA THR A 330 24.96 -45.29 8.20
C THR A 330 25.16 -44.49 6.88
N LEU A 331 24.27 -43.57 6.57
CA LEU A 331 24.42 -42.69 5.42
C LEU A 331 25.64 -41.77 5.49
N SER A 332 25.99 -41.28 6.68
CA SER A 332 27.18 -40.46 6.89
C SER A 332 28.46 -41.28 6.72
N LYS A 333 28.47 -42.56 7.14
CA LYS A 333 29.61 -43.46 6.95
C LYS A 333 29.87 -43.75 5.46
N ILE A 334 28.80 -43.98 4.66
CA ILE A 334 28.90 -44.16 3.23
C ILE A 334 29.51 -42.89 2.58
N LYS A 335 29.00 -41.70 2.92
CA LYS A 335 29.50 -40.45 2.38
C LYS A 335 30.95 -40.14 2.77
N ASN A 336 31.33 -40.37 4.03
CA ASN A 336 32.71 -40.12 4.51
C ASN A 336 33.72 -41.09 3.90
N LYS A 337 33.30 -42.30 3.58
CA LYS A 337 34.16 -43.28 2.92
C LYS A 337 34.41 -42.87 1.47
N ALA A 338 33.38 -42.46 0.74
CA ALA A 338 33.51 -41.97 -0.62
C ALA A 338 34.50 -40.77 -0.69
N ILE A 339 34.41 -39.82 0.24
CA ILE A 339 35.31 -38.65 0.31
C ILE A 339 36.78 -39.08 0.63
N ALA A 340 36.96 -40.04 1.53
CA ALA A 340 38.31 -40.52 1.89
C ALA A 340 39.02 -41.23 0.73
N ASP A 341 38.27 -41.94 -0.09
CA ASP A 341 38.81 -42.65 -1.28
C ASP A 341 39.18 -41.64 -2.39
N GLU A 342 38.42 -40.57 -2.57
CA GLU A 342 38.79 -39.46 -3.47
C GLU A 342 40.08 -38.74 -3.05
N GLU A 343 40.26 -38.50 -1.75
CA GLU A 343 41.48 -37.88 -1.20
C GLU A 343 42.71 -38.80 -1.35
N GLN A 344 42.56 -40.09 -1.22
CA GLN A 344 43.65 -41.02 -1.46
C GLN A 344 44.05 -41.12 -2.95
N GLN A 345 43.09 -41.17 -3.87
CA GLN A 345 43.37 -41.15 -5.30
C GLN A 345 44.07 -39.86 -5.76
N ILE A 346 43.71 -38.71 -5.17
CA ILE A 346 44.39 -37.42 -5.45
C ILE A 346 45.82 -37.44 -4.91
N GLN A 347 46.10 -38.08 -3.80
CA GLN A 347 47.48 -38.20 -3.27
C GLN A 347 48.33 -39.13 -4.11
N GLU A 348 47.84 -40.30 -4.56
CA GLU A 348 48.56 -41.22 -5.42
C GLU A 348 48.87 -40.61 -6.82
N THR A 349 47.96 -39.82 -7.39
CA THR A 349 48.20 -39.14 -8.66
C THR A 349 49.18 -37.96 -8.53
N THR A 350 49.39 -37.39 -7.33
CA THR A 350 50.37 -36.33 -7.07
C THR A 350 51.78 -36.88 -6.79
N GLU A 351 51.91 -38.10 -6.31
CA GLU A 351 53.23 -38.75 -6.09
C GLU A 351 53.83 -39.33 -7.39
N GLU A 352 53.05 -39.70 -8.39
CA GLU A 352 53.54 -40.14 -9.72
C GLU A 352 53.98 -39.00 -10.65
N SER A 353 53.63 -37.76 -10.38
CA SER A 353 54.14 -36.57 -11.13
C SER A 353 55.42 -36.04 -10.50
N GLY A 354 56.50 -36.81 -10.60
CA GLY A 354 57.85 -36.38 -10.27
C GLY A 354 58.28 -35.20 -11.14
N VAL A 355 58.25 -34.00 -10.56
CA VAL A 355 58.81 -32.82 -11.20
C VAL A 355 60.33 -32.88 -11.18
N ILE A 356 60.93 -33.15 -12.32
CA ILE A 356 62.36 -32.95 -12.55
C ILE A 356 62.57 -31.49 -12.78
N THR A 357 63.13 -30.77 -11.81
CA THR A 357 63.64 -29.40 -11.97
C THR A 357 65.05 -29.43 -12.53
N PHE A 358 65.30 -28.72 -13.64
CA PHE A 358 66.62 -28.30 -14.10
C PHE A 358 66.92 -26.92 -13.57
#